data_253664cae2a2dfa18cf878e6162e095b
#
_entry.id   253664cae2a2dfa18cf878e6162e095b
#
_cell.length_a   1.000
_cell.length_b   1.000
_cell.length_c   1.000
_cell.angle_alpha   90.00
_cell.angle_beta   90.00
_cell.angle_gamma   90.00
#
_symmetry.space_group_name_H-M   'P 1'
#
loop_
_entity.id
_entity.type
_entity.pdbx_description
1 polymer ?
#
loop_
_entity_poly.entity_id
_entity_poly.type
_entity_poly.pdbx_seq_one_letter_code
_entity_poly.pdbx_strand_id
1 'polypeptide(L)'
;MKHPMPVKKKPAAKLQAPFKYLLVPMPRDIKTGKRNLKLNAPWGVVVETKDEKDAFGVSQLLGESAKAFKVPWTLLKASQAKKAKLKVVIRECPVNKGASELFNEQGYKLTLSPSEIVIEAPTAQGRFYGIQTLRQIIRTSFGKPVPEASIYDYPEMRWRGISDDISRGQVSQLFDFKEIIEELAYYKINMYQPYMEDTFQFRLDPDIGRHRAAVTKTEMKQIADHAKLHFMNYTPVLECLGHQERMLNLPQWRKLAEREDTTIMPWSFSLVKPEAFEVVCKLIDEMVEATPETPFFHAGSDESFDIGEGQSVHRINEIGAGRLFAEYIAKLNQYISQKYNRTMMYYGDMILHHPDSLEALPREAIVVDWHYHVAEDYPSTRKIMEAGFPNVIVSPGIQNWARFYPDFRSGLANVRNFVKVGKREKAIGCVTSAWGDHGAESLRECNILGYAYSAAICWEKNEEKPEGFIPRYVANYYGVDPDSADGKLLAELETKLGFLPEPINTLPYPLFHEAPKIE
;
A
#
# COMPACT_ATOMS: atom_id res chain seq x y z
N MET A 1 -54.31 40.00 -43.65
CA MET A 1 -52.94 40.16 -43.18
C MET A 1 -52.60 38.93 -42.38
N LYS A 2 -51.70 38.04 -42.88
CA LYS A 2 -51.25 36.83 -42.16
C LYS A 2 -50.00 37.22 -41.38
N HIS A 3 -50.05 37.11 -40.03
CA HIS A 3 -48.90 37.30 -39.21
C HIS A 3 -47.95 36.06 -39.36
N PRO A 4 -46.62 36.24 -39.53
CA PRO A 4 -45.68 35.15 -39.58
C PRO A 4 -45.49 34.56 -38.16
N MET A 5 -45.56 33.25 -38.07
CA MET A 5 -45.25 32.52 -36.80
C MET A 5 -43.78 32.68 -36.42
N PRO A 6 -43.46 32.79 -35.13
CA PRO A 6 -42.08 32.94 -34.69
C PRO A 6 -41.30 31.62 -34.90
N VAL A 7 -40.16 31.73 -35.60
CA VAL A 7 -39.19 30.65 -35.79
C VAL A 7 -38.60 30.26 -34.42
N LYS A 8 -38.90 29.05 -33.95
CA LYS A 8 -38.26 28.48 -32.74
C LYS A 8 -36.75 28.38 -32.99
N LYS A 9 -35.96 29.24 -32.35
CA LYS A 9 -34.49 29.07 -32.27
C LYS A 9 -34.20 27.74 -31.63
N LYS A 10 -33.45 26.86 -32.32
CA LYS A 10 -32.88 25.66 -31.71
C LYS A 10 -32.06 26.08 -30.48
N PRO A 11 -32.19 25.37 -29.32
CA PRO A 11 -31.36 25.69 -28.19
C PRO A 11 -29.89 25.51 -28.60
N ALA A 12 -29.07 26.51 -28.29
CA ALA A 12 -27.63 26.43 -28.49
C ALA A 12 -27.12 25.17 -27.79
N ALA A 13 -26.39 24.33 -28.53
CA ALA A 13 -25.73 23.16 -27.95
C ALA A 13 -24.88 23.65 -26.78
N LYS A 14 -25.18 23.19 -25.55
CA LYS A 14 -24.32 23.42 -24.38
C LYS A 14 -22.94 22.93 -24.77
N LEU A 15 -21.94 23.83 -24.81
CA LEU A 15 -20.55 23.46 -24.95
C LEU A 15 -20.29 22.41 -23.84
N GLN A 16 -20.01 21.18 -24.25
CA GLN A 16 -19.56 20.15 -23.29
C GLN A 16 -18.25 20.63 -22.69
N ALA A 17 -18.14 20.50 -21.35
CA ALA A 17 -16.88 20.78 -20.67
C ALA A 17 -15.76 19.94 -21.29
N PRO A 18 -14.53 20.47 -21.39
CA PRO A 18 -13.40 19.73 -21.95
C PRO A 18 -13.17 18.45 -21.15
N PHE A 19 -12.82 17.36 -21.85
CA PHE A 19 -12.50 16.06 -21.22
C PHE A 19 -11.35 16.25 -20.23
N LYS A 20 -11.51 15.69 -19.02
CA LYS A 20 -10.46 15.66 -18.00
C LYS A 20 -9.99 14.21 -17.80
N TYR A 21 -8.69 13.99 -17.79
CA TYR A 21 -8.11 12.72 -17.37
C TYR A 21 -8.19 12.64 -15.84
N LEU A 22 -9.00 11.72 -15.33
CA LEU A 22 -9.26 11.52 -13.90
C LEU A 22 -8.43 10.35 -13.38
N LEU A 23 -7.11 10.43 -13.46
CA LEU A 23 -6.18 9.34 -13.15
C LEU A 23 -5.73 9.40 -11.68
N VAL A 24 -5.52 8.23 -11.08
CA VAL A 24 -4.96 8.03 -9.74
C VAL A 24 -3.90 6.93 -9.80
N PRO A 25 -2.64 7.24 -9.64
CA PRO A 25 -1.99 8.55 -9.60
C PRO A 25 -2.09 9.34 -10.92
N MET A 26 -1.95 10.68 -10.85
CA MET A 26 -1.75 11.49 -12.06
C MET A 26 -0.37 11.21 -12.65
N PRO A 27 -0.27 11.05 -13.98
CA PRO A 27 1.01 10.88 -14.63
C PRO A 27 1.92 12.11 -14.49
N ARG A 28 3.23 11.86 -14.51
CA ARG A 28 4.25 12.91 -14.46
C ARG A 28 4.16 13.92 -15.60
N ASP A 29 3.88 13.46 -16.81
CA ASP A 29 3.71 14.31 -17.99
C ASP A 29 2.59 13.75 -18.88
N ILE A 30 1.64 14.60 -19.21
CA ILE A 30 0.54 14.30 -20.11
C ILE A 30 0.34 15.44 -21.10
N LYS A 31 0.51 15.13 -22.38
CA LYS A 31 0.31 16.07 -23.50
C LYS A 31 -0.88 15.62 -24.31
N THR A 32 -1.92 16.42 -24.33
CA THR A 32 -3.16 16.13 -25.08
C THR A 32 -3.12 16.77 -26.47
N GLY A 33 -3.67 16.06 -27.44
CA GLY A 33 -3.85 16.59 -28.82
C GLY A 33 -5.30 17.03 -29.08
N LYS A 34 -5.59 17.28 -30.36
CA LYS A 34 -6.90 17.83 -30.80
C LYS A 34 -7.87 16.75 -31.28
N ARG A 35 -7.37 15.58 -31.67
CA ARG A 35 -8.20 14.48 -32.18
C ARG A 35 -8.71 13.64 -31.03
N ASN A 36 -9.84 12.98 -31.22
CA ASN A 36 -10.44 12.10 -30.22
C ASN A 36 -10.45 10.66 -30.73
N LEU A 37 -10.33 9.71 -29.79
CA LEU A 37 -10.54 8.28 -30.02
C LEU A 37 -11.80 7.81 -29.30
N LYS A 38 -12.45 6.78 -29.86
CA LYS A 38 -13.62 6.14 -29.28
C LYS A 38 -13.21 4.81 -28.67
N LEU A 39 -13.16 4.71 -27.34
CA LEU A 39 -12.76 3.49 -26.65
C LEU A 39 -13.82 2.39 -26.73
N ASN A 40 -15.10 2.75 -26.93
CA ASN A 40 -16.23 1.82 -27.11
C ASN A 40 -16.31 1.18 -28.51
N ALA A 41 -15.19 1.15 -29.25
CA ALA A 41 -15.04 0.48 -30.54
C ALA A 41 -14.34 -0.90 -30.38
N PRO A 42 -14.37 -1.78 -31.37
CA PRO A 42 -13.77 -3.12 -31.30
C PRO A 42 -12.24 -3.05 -31.47
N TRP A 43 -11.54 -2.68 -30.41
CA TRP A 43 -10.10 -2.65 -30.38
C TRP A 43 -9.50 -4.07 -30.25
N GLY A 44 -8.44 -4.31 -31.00
CA GLY A 44 -7.67 -5.54 -30.90
C GLY A 44 -6.39 -5.33 -30.09
N VAL A 45 -6.18 -6.13 -29.05
CA VAL A 45 -4.97 -6.09 -28.22
C VAL A 45 -3.89 -6.98 -28.84
N VAL A 46 -2.70 -6.42 -29.04
CA VAL A 46 -1.52 -7.07 -29.61
C VAL A 46 -0.40 -7.02 -28.58
N VAL A 47 0.17 -8.17 -28.23
CA VAL A 47 1.31 -8.27 -27.33
C VAL A 47 2.56 -8.59 -28.18
N GLU A 48 3.49 -7.66 -28.24
CA GLU A 48 4.74 -7.78 -29.01
C GLU A 48 5.94 -8.20 -28.15
N THR A 49 5.71 -8.47 -26.86
CA THR A 49 6.73 -8.99 -25.94
C THR A 49 6.68 -10.50 -25.87
N LYS A 50 7.77 -11.12 -25.38
CA LYS A 50 7.84 -12.55 -25.05
C LYS A 50 7.73 -12.81 -23.55
N ASP A 51 7.56 -11.76 -22.74
CA ASP A 51 7.49 -11.86 -21.30
C ASP A 51 6.09 -12.35 -20.89
N GLU A 52 6.01 -13.57 -20.38
CA GLU A 52 4.75 -14.19 -19.95
C GLU A 52 4.04 -13.41 -18.84
N LYS A 53 4.79 -12.59 -18.08
CA LYS A 53 4.25 -11.72 -17.04
C LYS A 53 3.26 -10.67 -17.56
N ASP A 54 3.32 -10.33 -18.85
CA ASP A 54 2.38 -9.40 -19.46
C ASP A 54 0.97 -9.98 -19.61
N ALA A 55 0.82 -11.29 -19.67
CA ALA A 55 -0.46 -11.96 -19.91
C ALA A 55 -1.52 -11.60 -18.85
N PHE A 56 -1.10 -11.48 -17.59
CA PHE A 56 -2.01 -11.14 -16.51
C PHE A 56 -2.56 -9.71 -16.64
N GLY A 57 -1.69 -8.72 -16.85
CA GLY A 57 -2.11 -7.33 -17.09
C GLY A 57 -3.03 -7.19 -18.30
N VAL A 58 -2.75 -7.93 -19.37
CA VAL A 58 -3.61 -7.99 -20.58
C VAL A 58 -4.99 -8.54 -20.23
N SER A 59 -5.07 -9.60 -19.43
CA SER A 59 -6.36 -10.16 -19.00
C SER A 59 -7.20 -9.14 -18.21
N GLN A 60 -6.56 -8.36 -17.33
CA GLN A 60 -7.22 -7.27 -16.60
C GLN A 60 -7.73 -6.16 -17.53
N LEU A 61 -6.93 -5.79 -18.55
CA LEU A 61 -7.33 -4.80 -19.55
C LEU A 61 -8.56 -5.25 -20.35
N LEU A 62 -8.56 -6.50 -20.80
CA LEU A 62 -9.69 -7.10 -21.51
C LEU A 62 -10.93 -7.14 -20.61
N GLY A 63 -10.78 -7.55 -19.36
CA GLY A 63 -11.86 -7.55 -18.36
C GLY A 63 -12.43 -6.15 -18.11
N GLU A 64 -11.59 -5.11 -17.99
CA GLU A 64 -12.05 -3.73 -17.83
C GLU A 64 -12.85 -3.26 -19.05
N SER A 65 -12.37 -3.56 -20.26
CA SER A 65 -13.10 -3.21 -21.49
C SER A 65 -14.46 -3.93 -21.60
N ALA A 66 -14.54 -5.18 -21.14
CA ALA A 66 -15.77 -5.96 -21.14
C ALA A 66 -16.81 -5.43 -20.14
N LYS A 67 -16.34 -4.89 -19.01
CA LYS A 67 -17.21 -4.20 -18.02
C LYS A 67 -17.71 -2.86 -18.53
N ALA A 68 -16.83 -2.10 -19.22
CA ALA A 68 -17.13 -0.73 -19.64
C ALA A 68 -17.93 -0.63 -20.95
N PHE A 69 -17.79 -1.58 -21.87
CA PHE A 69 -18.29 -1.46 -23.24
C PHE A 69 -19.15 -2.66 -23.68
N LYS A 70 -20.18 -2.39 -24.48
CA LYS A 70 -21.00 -3.45 -25.12
C LYS A 70 -20.20 -4.31 -26.10
N VAL A 71 -19.15 -3.74 -26.70
CA VAL A 71 -18.23 -4.44 -27.61
C VAL A 71 -16.88 -4.52 -26.91
N PRO A 72 -16.54 -5.66 -26.27
CA PRO A 72 -15.30 -5.82 -25.56
C PRO A 72 -14.09 -5.86 -26.50
N TRP A 73 -12.95 -5.45 -26.00
CA TRP A 73 -11.67 -5.59 -26.70
C TRP A 73 -11.26 -7.07 -26.76
N THR A 74 -10.48 -7.44 -27.77
CA THR A 74 -10.11 -8.84 -28.01
C THR A 74 -8.60 -9.00 -28.20
N LEU A 75 -8.03 -10.07 -27.65
CA LEU A 75 -6.64 -10.43 -27.91
C LEU A 75 -6.48 -10.95 -29.35
N LEU A 76 -5.56 -10.37 -30.11
CA LEU A 76 -5.31 -10.73 -31.52
C LEU A 76 -4.09 -11.64 -31.66
N LYS A 77 -4.20 -12.64 -32.55
CA LYS A 77 -3.03 -13.38 -33.05
C LYS A 77 -2.21 -12.49 -34.01
N ALA A 78 -0.91 -12.76 -34.15
CA ALA A 78 -0.01 -11.98 -35.01
C ALA A 78 -0.53 -11.81 -36.46
N SER A 79 -1.20 -12.82 -37.02
CA SER A 79 -1.79 -12.76 -38.37
C SER A 79 -2.98 -11.79 -38.47
N GLN A 80 -3.72 -11.60 -37.38
CA GLN A 80 -4.87 -10.69 -37.29
C GLN A 80 -4.43 -9.25 -37.01
N ALA A 81 -3.32 -9.07 -36.25
CA ALA A 81 -2.77 -7.77 -35.89
C ALA A 81 -2.46 -6.89 -37.12
N LYS A 82 -1.97 -7.49 -38.21
CA LYS A 82 -1.67 -6.78 -39.46
C LYS A 82 -2.90 -6.19 -40.14
N LYS A 83 -4.09 -6.77 -39.94
CA LYS A 83 -5.36 -6.39 -40.57
C LYS A 83 -6.25 -5.51 -39.68
N ALA A 84 -5.91 -5.41 -38.38
CA ALA A 84 -6.70 -4.65 -37.43
C ALA A 84 -6.58 -3.13 -37.67
N LYS A 85 -7.74 -2.46 -37.77
CA LYS A 85 -7.81 -1.01 -37.95
C LYS A 85 -7.64 -0.24 -36.64
N LEU A 86 -8.02 -0.84 -35.53
CA LEU A 86 -7.90 -0.30 -34.17
C LEU A 86 -7.08 -1.27 -33.33
N LYS A 87 -5.95 -0.81 -32.82
CA LYS A 87 -5.00 -1.66 -32.09
C LYS A 87 -4.56 -1.04 -30.77
N VAL A 88 -4.46 -1.89 -29.76
CA VAL A 88 -3.69 -1.64 -28.53
C VAL A 88 -2.45 -2.48 -28.60
N VAL A 89 -1.29 -1.87 -28.66
CA VAL A 89 0.01 -2.55 -28.74
C VAL A 89 0.72 -2.45 -27.42
N ILE A 90 1.13 -3.59 -26.87
CA ILE A 90 1.94 -3.68 -25.65
C ILE A 90 3.30 -4.22 -26.08
N ARG A 91 4.36 -3.42 -25.86
CA ARG A 91 5.70 -3.78 -26.30
C ARG A 91 6.79 -3.36 -25.32
N GLU A 92 7.90 -4.06 -25.40
CA GLU A 92 9.12 -3.69 -24.71
C GLU A 92 9.83 -2.56 -25.46
N CYS A 93 10.42 -1.63 -24.70
CA CYS A 93 11.37 -0.67 -25.26
C CYS A 93 12.73 -0.80 -24.55
N PRO A 94 13.84 -0.41 -25.23
CA PRO A 94 15.17 -0.47 -24.63
C PRO A 94 15.27 0.39 -23.36
N VAL A 95 16.13 -0.05 -22.44
CA VAL A 95 16.56 0.76 -21.30
C VAL A 95 17.16 2.08 -21.79
N ASN A 96 16.69 3.19 -21.24
CA ASN A 96 17.18 4.52 -21.60
C ASN A 96 18.21 5.00 -20.56
N LYS A 97 19.49 4.98 -20.91
CA LYS A 97 20.59 5.41 -20.03
C LYS A 97 20.51 6.87 -19.58
N GLY A 98 19.79 7.72 -20.30
CA GLY A 98 19.56 9.13 -19.94
C GLY A 98 18.31 9.39 -19.10
N ALA A 99 17.49 8.36 -18.86
CA ALA A 99 16.29 8.47 -18.02
C ALA A 99 16.61 8.15 -16.56
N SER A 100 15.67 8.49 -15.67
CA SER A 100 15.69 8.07 -14.26
C SER A 100 15.78 6.54 -14.14
N GLU A 101 16.50 6.05 -13.14
CA GLU A 101 16.52 4.64 -12.79
C GLU A 101 15.09 4.11 -12.55
N LEU A 102 14.27 4.87 -11.83
CA LEU A 102 12.86 4.51 -11.59
C LEU A 102 12.03 4.44 -12.87
N PHE A 103 12.35 5.25 -13.90
CA PHE A 103 11.71 5.08 -15.19
C PHE A 103 12.10 3.73 -15.83
N ASN A 104 13.36 3.38 -15.78
CA ASN A 104 13.83 2.12 -16.36
C ASN A 104 13.30 0.88 -15.63
N GLU A 105 13.01 0.99 -14.35
CA GLU A 105 12.44 -0.10 -13.53
C GLU A 105 10.91 -0.18 -13.61
N GLN A 106 10.23 0.96 -13.48
CA GLN A 106 8.79 1.03 -13.21
C GLN A 106 8.04 1.99 -14.13
N GLY A 107 8.75 2.73 -14.96
CA GLY A 107 8.16 3.73 -15.84
C GLY A 107 7.58 3.14 -17.13
N TYR A 108 6.75 3.95 -17.79
CA TYR A 108 6.14 3.60 -19.08
C TYR A 108 5.87 4.85 -19.92
N LYS A 109 5.67 4.61 -21.20
CA LYS A 109 5.05 5.55 -22.14
C LYS A 109 3.72 4.99 -22.60
N LEU A 110 2.69 5.84 -22.64
CA LEU A 110 1.38 5.48 -23.17
C LEU A 110 0.98 6.53 -24.20
N THR A 111 0.85 6.10 -25.46
CA THR A 111 0.39 6.95 -26.56
C THR A 111 -1.01 6.56 -26.97
N LEU A 112 -1.93 7.52 -26.95
CA LEU A 112 -3.32 7.38 -27.38
C LEU A 112 -3.52 8.11 -28.70
N SER A 113 -3.90 7.41 -29.75
CA SER A 113 -4.27 8.00 -31.04
C SER A 113 -5.61 7.43 -31.54
N PRO A 114 -6.27 8.04 -32.52
CA PRO A 114 -7.58 7.59 -32.99
C PRO A 114 -7.64 6.13 -33.50
N SER A 115 -6.53 5.56 -33.92
CA SER A 115 -6.46 4.19 -34.46
C SER A 115 -5.50 3.26 -33.73
N GLU A 116 -4.65 3.79 -32.87
CA GLU A 116 -3.63 3.01 -32.18
C GLU A 116 -3.38 3.54 -30.77
N ILE A 117 -3.35 2.62 -29.82
CA ILE A 117 -2.93 2.86 -28.43
C ILE A 117 -1.65 2.05 -28.23
N VAL A 118 -0.58 2.67 -27.73
CA VAL A 118 0.72 1.99 -27.54
C VAL A 118 1.16 2.15 -26.10
N ILE A 119 1.45 1.03 -25.43
CA ILE A 119 2.10 0.95 -24.11
C ILE A 119 3.52 0.44 -24.32
N GLU A 120 4.51 1.23 -23.93
CA GLU A 120 5.93 0.90 -24.04
C GLU A 120 6.62 1.07 -22.68
N ALA A 121 7.34 0.05 -22.26
CA ALA A 121 8.18 0.13 -21.05
C ALA A 121 9.36 -0.84 -21.13
N PRO A 122 10.49 -0.57 -20.45
CA PRO A 122 11.62 -1.49 -20.42
C PRO A 122 11.32 -2.81 -19.70
N THR A 123 10.40 -2.79 -18.71
CA THR A 123 10.09 -3.93 -17.85
C THR A 123 8.62 -4.33 -17.96
N ALA A 124 8.31 -5.57 -17.59
CA ALA A 124 6.91 -6.01 -17.45
C ALA A 124 6.15 -5.21 -16.38
N GLN A 125 6.81 -4.82 -15.28
CA GLN A 125 6.21 -3.97 -14.26
C GLN A 125 5.80 -2.60 -14.81
N GLY A 126 6.66 -1.96 -15.60
CA GLY A 126 6.33 -0.69 -16.26
C GLY A 126 5.17 -0.85 -17.25
N ARG A 127 5.14 -1.93 -18.04
CA ARG A 127 4.01 -2.23 -18.94
C ARG A 127 2.73 -2.48 -18.16
N PHE A 128 2.79 -3.19 -17.04
CA PHE A 128 1.65 -3.39 -16.14
C PHE A 128 1.09 -2.05 -15.64
N TYR A 129 1.95 -1.11 -15.21
CA TYR A 129 1.49 0.22 -14.77
C TYR A 129 0.89 1.07 -15.91
N GLY A 130 1.44 0.95 -17.12
CA GLY A 130 0.83 1.52 -18.31
C GLY A 130 -0.57 0.96 -18.58
N ILE A 131 -0.74 -0.35 -18.38
CA ILE A 131 -2.04 -1.03 -18.47
C ILE A 131 -3.00 -0.50 -17.39
N GLN A 132 -2.57 -0.34 -16.13
CA GLN A 132 -3.43 0.20 -15.08
C GLN A 132 -3.90 1.62 -15.45
N THR A 133 -3.03 2.46 -15.99
CA THR A 133 -3.42 3.79 -16.47
C THR A 133 -4.45 3.72 -17.60
N LEU A 134 -4.28 2.82 -18.56
CA LEU A 134 -5.26 2.64 -19.64
C LEU A 134 -6.60 2.09 -19.10
N ARG A 135 -6.60 1.19 -18.12
CA ARG A 135 -7.82 0.74 -17.42
C ARG A 135 -8.56 1.91 -16.77
N GLN A 136 -7.83 2.80 -16.09
CA GLN A 136 -8.41 4.01 -15.51
C GLN A 136 -9.02 4.93 -16.57
N ILE A 137 -8.34 5.11 -17.71
CA ILE A 137 -8.88 5.90 -18.84
C ILE A 137 -10.17 5.28 -19.39
N ILE A 138 -10.23 3.95 -19.52
CA ILE A 138 -11.44 3.23 -19.94
C ILE A 138 -12.57 3.51 -18.95
N ARG A 139 -12.36 3.27 -17.67
CA ARG A 139 -13.36 3.42 -16.61
C ARG A 139 -13.87 4.86 -16.51
N THR A 140 -12.96 5.82 -16.50
CA THR A 140 -13.30 7.25 -16.31
C THR A 140 -13.70 7.98 -17.59
N SER A 141 -13.72 7.29 -18.73
CA SER A 141 -14.23 7.86 -19.99
C SER A 141 -15.75 8.05 -19.96
N PHE A 142 -16.47 7.26 -19.16
CA PHE A 142 -17.94 7.25 -19.10
C PHE A 142 -18.58 7.14 -20.47
N GLY A 143 -17.95 6.41 -21.39
CA GLY A 143 -18.38 6.26 -22.79
C GLY A 143 -18.18 7.48 -23.68
N LYS A 144 -17.61 8.58 -23.18
CA LYS A 144 -17.27 9.78 -23.95
C LYS A 144 -16.03 9.55 -24.82
N PRO A 145 -15.89 10.24 -25.96
CA PRO A 145 -14.63 10.25 -26.72
C PRO A 145 -13.49 10.83 -25.89
N VAL A 146 -12.33 10.17 -25.94
CA VAL A 146 -11.13 10.54 -25.19
C VAL A 146 -10.18 11.31 -26.12
N PRO A 147 -9.59 12.44 -25.72
CA PRO A 147 -8.57 13.12 -26.51
C PRO A 147 -7.35 12.23 -26.73
N GLU A 148 -6.71 12.36 -27.89
CA GLU A 148 -5.37 11.79 -28.07
C GLU A 148 -4.41 12.37 -27.04
N ALA A 149 -3.47 11.53 -26.59
CA ALA A 149 -2.49 11.94 -25.58
C ALA A 149 -1.17 11.18 -25.72
N SER A 150 -0.12 11.83 -25.25
CA SER A 150 1.17 11.19 -24.96
C SER A 150 1.44 11.34 -23.49
N ILE A 151 1.59 10.21 -22.79
CA ILE A 151 1.86 10.12 -21.37
C ILE A 151 3.27 9.55 -21.19
N TYR A 152 4.08 10.21 -20.34
CA TYR A 152 5.36 9.74 -19.86
C TYR A 152 5.33 9.72 -18.36
N ASP A 153 5.55 8.55 -17.73
CA ASP A 153 5.24 8.38 -16.33
C ASP A 153 6.18 7.41 -15.61
N TYR A 154 6.49 7.71 -14.35
CA TYR A 154 7.21 6.87 -13.42
C TYR A 154 7.07 7.45 -11.99
N PRO A 155 7.24 6.62 -10.91
CA PRO A 155 7.03 7.08 -9.55
C PRO A 155 8.14 8.00 -9.02
N GLU A 156 7.82 8.81 -7.99
CA GLU A 156 8.82 9.53 -7.19
C GLU A 156 9.50 8.62 -6.17
N MET A 157 8.75 7.66 -5.59
CA MET A 157 9.28 6.73 -4.60
C MET A 157 9.28 5.29 -5.14
N ARG A 158 10.38 4.56 -4.93
CA ARG A 158 10.57 3.17 -5.40
C ARG A 158 9.55 2.22 -4.79
N TRP A 159 9.40 2.28 -3.45
CA TRP A 159 8.48 1.44 -2.70
C TRP A 159 7.28 2.28 -2.25
N ARG A 160 6.10 1.76 -2.50
CA ARG A 160 4.81 2.36 -2.16
C ARG A 160 3.96 1.26 -1.57
N GLY A 161 3.86 1.26 -0.25
CA GLY A 161 3.27 0.16 0.51
C GLY A 161 2.10 0.58 1.37
N ILE A 162 1.36 -0.46 1.76
CA ILE A 162 0.34 -0.40 2.78
C ILE A 162 0.68 -1.44 3.85
N SER A 163 0.71 -1.01 5.12
CA SER A 163 0.71 -1.88 6.29
C SER A 163 -0.71 -1.96 6.83
N ASP A 164 -1.24 -3.17 6.93
CA ASP A 164 -2.64 -3.45 7.21
C ASP A 164 -2.73 -4.37 8.43
N ASP A 165 -3.21 -3.85 9.55
CA ASP A 165 -3.29 -4.59 10.80
C ASP A 165 -4.39 -5.67 10.74
N ILE A 166 -3.97 -6.92 10.82
CA ILE A 166 -4.87 -8.08 10.90
C ILE A 166 -4.81 -8.76 12.28
N SER A 167 -4.10 -8.18 13.24
CA SER A 167 -3.92 -8.78 14.57
C SER A 167 -4.95 -8.29 15.60
N ARG A 168 -5.55 -7.12 15.39
CA ARG A 168 -6.40 -6.49 16.40
C ARG A 168 -7.90 -6.57 16.10
N GLY A 169 -8.35 -7.59 15.35
CA GLY A 169 -9.77 -7.92 15.25
C GLY A 169 -10.26 -8.34 13.87
N GLN A 170 -9.81 -7.71 12.79
CA GLN A 170 -10.26 -8.03 11.43
C GLN A 170 -9.23 -8.84 10.66
N VAL A 171 -9.26 -10.17 10.80
CA VAL A 171 -8.52 -11.05 9.87
C VAL A 171 -9.36 -11.28 8.64
N SER A 172 -8.87 -10.87 7.49
CA SER A 172 -9.55 -11.09 6.22
C SER A 172 -9.57 -12.55 5.80
N GLN A 173 -10.59 -12.94 5.05
CA GLN A 173 -10.60 -14.19 4.32
C GLN A 173 -9.66 -14.12 3.11
N LEU A 174 -9.26 -15.27 2.59
CA LEU A 174 -8.38 -15.35 1.41
C LEU A 174 -8.91 -14.52 0.21
N PHE A 175 -10.21 -14.50 0.01
CA PHE A 175 -10.85 -13.74 -1.05
C PHE A 175 -10.63 -12.22 -0.86
N ASP A 176 -10.85 -11.71 0.36
CA ASP A 176 -10.70 -10.29 0.68
C ASP A 176 -9.24 -9.82 0.54
N PHE A 177 -8.28 -10.67 0.92
CA PHE A 177 -6.86 -10.40 0.67
C PHE A 177 -6.54 -10.24 -0.81
N LYS A 178 -7.16 -11.04 -1.67
CA LYS A 178 -6.96 -10.94 -3.12
C LYS A 178 -7.61 -9.68 -3.68
N GLU A 179 -8.80 -9.32 -3.23
CA GLU A 179 -9.47 -8.09 -3.65
C GLU A 179 -8.70 -6.84 -3.26
N ILE A 180 -8.19 -6.76 -2.02
CA ILE A 180 -7.38 -5.61 -1.60
C ILE A 180 -6.10 -5.48 -2.42
N ILE A 181 -5.42 -6.59 -2.74
CA ILE A 181 -4.24 -6.59 -3.60
C ILE A 181 -4.57 -6.06 -5.00
N GLU A 182 -5.70 -6.48 -5.59
CA GLU A 182 -6.15 -6.00 -6.90
C GLU A 182 -6.43 -4.50 -6.88
N GLU A 183 -7.12 -4.01 -5.85
CA GLU A 183 -7.43 -2.60 -5.69
C GLU A 183 -6.16 -1.76 -5.48
N LEU A 184 -5.24 -2.19 -4.62
CA LEU A 184 -3.97 -1.52 -4.39
C LEU A 184 -3.11 -1.46 -5.66
N ALA A 185 -3.05 -2.55 -6.42
CA ALA A 185 -2.31 -2.62 -7.67
C ALA A 185 -2.90 -1.72 -8.77
N TYR A 186 -4.22 -1.52 -8.77
CA TYR A 186 -4.90 -0.59 -9.66
C TYR A 186 -4.39 0.85 -9.47
N TYR A 187 -4.03 1.22 -8.22
CA TYR A 187 -3.38 2.50 -7.87
C TYR A 187 -1.84 2.43 -7.90
N LYS A 188 -1.25 1.36 -8.44
CA LYS A 188 0.20 1.18 -8.58
C LYS A 188 0.96 1.09 -7.26
N ILE A 189 0.32 0.65 -6.19
CA ILE A 189 1.00 0.19 -4.96
C ILE A 189 1.79 -1.07 -5.31
N ASN A 190 3.00 -1.22 -4.73
CA ASN A 190 3.90 -2.34 -5.04
C ASN A 190 4.46 -3.06 -3.80
N MET A 191 3.89 -2.79 -2.62
CA MET A 191 4.20 -3.49 -1.38
C MET A 191 2.94 -3.61 -0.52
N TYR A 192 2.68 -4.80 0.03
CA TYR A 192 1.60 -5.05 0.97
C TYR A 192 2.14 -5.80 2.18
N GLN A 193 1.92 -5.23 3.36
CA GLN A 193 2.46 -5.69 4.62
C GLN A 193 1.33 -5.95 5.61
N PRO A 194 0.71 -7.15 5.65
CA PRO A 194 -0.18 -7.48 6.75
C PRO A 194 0.63 -7.55 8.04
N TYR A 195 0.19 -6.79 9.05
CA TYR A 195 0.81 -6.78 10.37
C TYR A 195 0.27 -7.94 11.19
N MET A 196 1.17 -8.78 11.72
CA MET A 196 0.86 -10.02 12.40
C MET A 196 1.60 -10.13 13.72
N GLU A 197 0.86 -10.39 14.80
CA GLU A 197 1.38 -10.79 16.11
C GLU A 197 1.26 -12.31 16.25
N ASP A 198 0.03 -12.81 16.34
CA ASP A 198 -0.32 -14.21 16.50
C ASP A 198 -1.25 -14.75 15.39
N THR A 199 -1.54 -13.97 14.35
CA THR A 199 -2.55 -14.28 13.34
C THR A 199 -2.02 -15.10 12.14
N PHE A 200 -0.95 -15.86 12.35
CA PHE A 200 -0.48 -16.93 11.47
C PHE A 200 -0.54 -18.28 12.19
N GLN A 201 -0.94 -19.35 11.49
CA GLN A 201 -0.99 -20.71 12.07
C GLN A 201 0.40 -21.32 12.07
N PHE A 202 1.09 -21.18 13.20
CA PHE A 202 2.40 -21.78 13.41
C PHE A 202 2.32 -23.28 13.71
N ARG A 203 3.19 -24.07 13.08
CA ARG A 203 3.37 -25.49 13.41
C ARG A 203 4.10 -25.66 14.75
N LEU A 204 4.88 -24.66 15.14
CA LEU A 204 5.61 -24.63 16.41
C LEU A 204 4.68 -24.89 17.58
N ASP A 205 3.52 -24.22 17.57
CA ASP A 205 2.49 -24.42 18.58
C ASP A 205 1.11 -24.00 18.01
N PRO A 206 0.15 -24.94 17.91
CA PRO A 206 -1.19 -24.65 17.39
C PRO A 206 -2.05 -23.79 18.33
N ASP A 207 -1.61 -23.50 19.55
CA ASP A 207 -2.31 -22.59 20.45
C ASP A 207 -2.01 -21.11 20.11
N ILE A 208 -0.91 -20.83 19.37
CA ILE A 208 -0.64 -19.49 18.86
C ILE A 208 -1.72 -19.15 17.80
N GLY A 209 -2.42 -18.05 17.99
CA GLY A 209 -3.49 -17.61 17.08
C GLY A 209 -4.76 -18.46 17.11
N ARG A 210 -4.88 -19.37 18.08
CA ARG A 210 -6.07 -20.22 18.23
C ARG A 210 -7.34 -19.37 18.41
N HIS A 211 -8.38 -19.70 17.64
CA HIS A 211 -9.65 -18.95 17.62
C HIS A 211 -9.56 -17.50 17.13
N ARG A 212 -8.46 -17.14 16.45
CA ARG A 212 -8.19 -15.81 15.94
C ARG A 212 -8.32 -15.69 14.43
N ALA A 213 -8.88 -16.68 13.76
CA ALA A 213 -8.92 -16.78 12.30
C ALA A 213 -7.51 -16.65 11.65
N ALA A 214 -6.48 -17.15 12.34
CA ALA A 214 -5.10 -17.06 11.89
C ALA A 214 -4.90 -17.65 10.49
N VAL A 215 -4.17 -16.93 9.64
CA VAL A 215 -3.90 -17.28 8.25
C VAL A 215 -3.04 -18.56 8.19
N THR A 216 -3.46 -19.53 7.41
CA THR A 216 -2.68 -20.76 7.20
C THR A 216 -1.49 -20.53 6.27
N LYS A 217 -0.47 -21.38 6.35
CA LYS A 217 0.66 -21.37 5.40
C LYS A 217 0.20 -21.45 3.94
N THR A 218 -0.82 -22.25 3.66
CA THR A 218 -1.37 -22.42 2.30
C THR A 218 -2.04 -21.13 1.80
N GLU A 219 -2.83 -20.49 2.64
CA GLU A 219 -3.47 -19.21 2.30
C GLU A 219 -2.43 -18.11 2.11
N MET A 220 -1.46 -17.99 3.02
CA MET A 220 -0.38 -17.01 2.90
C MET A 220 0.39 -17.16 1.59
N LYS A 221 0.71 -18.41 1.20
CA LYS A 221 1.35 -18.67 -0.10
C LYS A 221 0.45 -18.22 -1.26
N GLN A 222 -0.85 -18.50 -1.23
CA GLN A 222 -1.77 -18.07 -2.27
C GLN A 222 -1.90 -16.55 -2.34
N ILE A 223 -1.85 -15.85 -1.20
CA ILE A 223 -1.84 -14.38 -1.15
C ILE A 223 -0.56 -13.84 -1.76
N ALA A 224 0.60 -14.39 -1.40
CA ALA A 224 1.90 -14.01 -1.94
C ALA A 224 1.98 -14.24 -3.46
N ASP A 225 1.53 -15.41 -3.94
CA ASP A 225 1.48 -15.72 -5.38
C ASP A 225 0.56 -14.74 -6.13
N HIS A 226 -0.58 -14.37 -5.53
CA HIS A 226 -1.50 -13.39 -6.12
C HIS A 226 -0.89 -11.98 -6.17
N ALA A 227 -0.22 -11.53 -5.09
CA ALA A 227 0.50 -10.26 -5.06
C ALA A 227 1.59 -10.19 -6.14
N LYS A 228 2.34 -11.28 -6.34
CA LYS A 228 3.37 -11.39 -7.37
C LYS A 228 2.83 -11.17 -8.79
N LEU A 229 1.64 -11.67 -9.12
CA LEU A 229 0.98 -11.42 -10.41
C LEU A 229 0.72 -9.92 -10.64
N HIS A 230 0.58 -9.15 -9.57
CA HIS A 230 0.34 -7.71 -9.57
C HIS A 230 1.63 -6.88 -9.44
N PHE A 231 2.82 -7.50 -9.55
CA PHE A 231 4.12 -6.84 -9.31
C PHE A 231 4.21 -6.19 -7.92
N MET A 232 3.57 -6.82 -6.93
CA MET A 232 3.53 -6.37 -5.55
C MET A 232 4.33 -7.32 -4.66
N ASN A 233 5.23 -6.76 -3.83
CA ASN A 233 5.92 -7.51 -2.80
C ASN A 233 4.98 -7.73 -1.62
N TYR A 234 4.74 -8.99 -1.29
CA TYR A 234 4.02 -9.40 -0.10
C TYR A 234 5.02 -9.63 1.03
N THR A 235 5.02 -8.75 2.00
CA THR A 235 6.01 -8.74 3.09
C THR A 235 5.29 -8.65 4.42
N PRO A 236 4.77 -9.78 4.96
CA PRO A 236 4.11 -9.77 6.27
C PRO A 236 5.06 -9.26 7.35
N VAL A 237 4.52 -8.49 8.29
CA VAL A 237 5.22 -8.05 9.48
C VAL A 237 5.03 -9.10 10.55
N LEU A 238 6.11 -9.71 11.01
CA LEU A 238 6.11 -10.57 12.19
C LEU A 238 6.75 -9.80 13.34
N GLU A 239 6.03 -9.63 14.43
CA GLU A 239 6.62 -9.08 15.64
C GLU A 239 7.63 -10.05 16.22
N CYS A 240 8.89 -9.62 16.30
CA CYS A 240 10.01 -10.44 16.75
C CYS A 240 10.54 -10.04 18.13
N LEU A 241 9.98 -9.03 18.77
CA LEU A 241 10.40 -8.56 20.09
C LEU A 241 9.22 -8.08 20.93
N GLY A 242 8.68 -6.88 20.68
CA GLY A 242 7.49 -6.32 21.35
C GLY A 242 6.18 -6.93 20.84
N HIS A 243 5.05 -6.48 21.36
CA HIS A 243 3.69 -6.89 20.94
C HIS A 243 3.45 -8.42 20.97
N GLN A 244 4.11 -9.11 21.93
CA GLN A 244 4.02 -10.57 22.08
C GLN A 244 3.08 -11.00 23.21
N GLU A 245 2.24 -10.10 23.70
CA GLU A 245 1.37 -10.35 24.84
C GLU A 245 0.46 -11.57 24.66
N ARG A 246 0.03 -11.85 23.44
CA ARG A 246 -0.86 -12.99 23.18
C ARG A 246 -0.12 -14.31 23.24
N MET A 247 1.02 -14.42 22.58
CA MET A 247 1.83 -15.62 22.59
C MET A 247 2.46 -15.85 23.98
N LEU A 248 3.07 -14.81 24.55
CA LEU A 248 3.75 -14.91 25.85
C LEU A 248 2.77 -15.09 27.03
N ASN A 249 1.47 -14.84 26.84
CA ASN A 249 0.48 -15.16 27.86
C ASN A 249 0.06 -16.64 27.89
N LEU A 250 0.45 -17.42 26.89
CA LEU A 250 0.29 -18.87 26.92
C LEU A 250 1.27 -19.48 27.96
N PRO A 251 0.79 -20.37 28.86
CA PRO A 251 1.60 -20.87 29.99
C PRO A 251 2.96 -21.45 29.57
N GLN A 252 3.03 -22.14 28.43
CA GLN A 252 4.25 -22.77 27.93
C GLN A 252 5.30 -21.77 27.43
N TRP A 253 4.89 -20.54 27.04
CA TRP A 253 5.77 -19.50 26.50
C TRP A 253 6.11 -18.39 27.50
N ARG A 254 5.36 -18.29 28.61
CA ARG A 254 5.52 -17.23 29.61
C ARG A 254 6.95 -17.02 30.10
N LYS A 255 7.68 -18.11 30.28
CA LYS A 255 9.09 -18.09 30.73
C LYS A 255 10.04 -17.37 29.75
N LEU A 256 9.61 -17.10 28.53
CA LEU A 256 10.41 -16.41 27.50
C LEU A 256 10.18 -14.89 27.50
N ALA A 257 9.21 -14.43 28.28
CA ALA A 257 8.91 -13.00 28.41
C ALA A 257 10.02 -12.25 29.15
N GLU A 258 10.21 -10.98 28.84
CA GLU A 258 11.04 -10.06 29.63
C GLU A 258 10.55 -10.03 31.08
N ARG A 259 9.22 -9.97 31.26
CA ARG A 259 8.55 -10.01 32.57
C ARG A 259 7.81 -11.35 32.71
N GLU A 260 8.35 -12.24 33.53
CA GLU A 260 7.74 -13.55 33.79
C GLU A 260 6.56 -13.51 34.78
N ASP A 261 6.40 -12.43 35.53
CA ASP A 261 5.34 -12.27 36.52
C ASP A 261 3.96 -12.43 35.87
N THR A 262 3.21 -13.44 36.29
CA THR A 262 1.90 -13.78 35.74
C THR A 262 0.79 -12.80 36.12
N THR A 263 1.03 -11.87 37.04
CA THR A 263 0.10 -10.81 37.42
C THR A 263 0.13 -9.63 36.45
N ILE A 264 1.10 -9.60 35.54
CA ILE A 264 1.32 -8.53 34.59
C ILE A 264 1.23 -9.08 33.16
N MET A 265 0.62 -8.32 32.26
CA MET A 265 0.62 -8.68 30.82
C MET A 265 2.06 -8.71 30.31
N PRO A 266 2.54 -9.82 29.73
CA PRO A 266 3.85 -9.86 29.08
C PRO A 266 3.81 -9.01 27.83
N TRP A 267 4.94 -8.41 27.45
CA TRP A 267 4.98 -7.56 26.28
C TRP A 267 6.08 -7.96 25.29
N SER A 268 7.33 -8.05 25.76
CA SER A 268 8.47 -8.39 24.92
C SER A 268 9.06 -9.76 25.23
N PHE A 269 9.66 -10.39 24.24
CA PHE A 269 10.58 -11.49 24.47
C PHE A 269 11.79 -11.03 25.28
N SER A 270 12.33 -11.93 26.12
CA SER A 270 13.58 -11.66 26.84
C SER A 270 14.78 -11.60 25.89
N LEU A 271 15.49 -10.48 25.91
CA LEU A 271 16.69 -10.27 25.10
C LEU A 271 17.90 -11.09 25.55
N VAL A 272 17.87 -11.62 26.79
CA VAL A 272 18.99 -12.34 27.41
C VAL A 272 18.82 -13.85 27.44
N LYS A 273 17.62 -14.36 27.14
CA LYS A 273 17.36 -15.80 27.05
C LYS A 273 17.64 -16.35 25.68
N PRO A 274 18.62 -17.27 25.51
CA PRO A 274 18.87 -17.89 24.21
C PRO A 274 17.65 -18.60 23.63
N GLU A 275 16.84 -19.25 24.48
CA GLU A 275 15.64 -19.98 24.10
C GLU A 275 14.57 -19.07 23.51
N ALA A 276 14.48 -17.80 23.96
CA ALA A 276 13.57 -16.83 23.38
C ALA A 276 13.96 -16.53 21.92
N PHE A 277 15.24 -16.27 21.67
CA PHE A 277 15.74 -16.05 20.32
C PHE A 277 15.57 -17.28 19.41
N GLU A 278 15.79 -18.50 19.93
CA GLU A 278 15.57 -19.74 19.17
C GLU A 278 14.11 -19.91 18.76
N VAL A 279 13.17 -19.53 19.62
CA VAL A 279 11.75 -19.57 19.30
C VAL A 279 11.42 -18.55 18.22
N VAL A 280 11.89 -17.31 18.35
CA VAL A 280 11.72 -16.28 17.31
C VAL A 280 12.28 -16.76 15.96
N CYS A 281 13.46 -17.39 15.94
CA CYS A 281 14.02 -17.98 14.72
C CYS A 281 13.09 -19.02 14.09
N LYS A 282 12.43 -19.87 14.88
CA LYS A 282 11.45 -20.86 14.36
C LYS A 282 10.21 -20.20 13.79
N LEU A 283 9.71 -19.13 14.41
CA LEU A 283 8.59 -18.35 13.87
C LEU A 283 8.96 -17.71 12.51
N ILE A 284 10.17 -17.12 12.42
CA ILE A 284 10.72 -16.57 11.17
C ILE A 284 10.80 -17.66 10.09
N ASP A 285 11.30 -18.84 10.43
CA ASP A 285 11.44 -19.96 9.49
C ASP A 285 10.10 -20.31 8.85
N GLU A 286 9.05 -20.41 9.65
CA GLU A 286 7.71 -20.77 9.15
C GLU A 286 7.09 -19.67 8.27
N MET A 287 7.29 -18.40 8.61
CA MET A 287 6.86 -17.28 7.79
C MET A 287 7.60 -17.22 6.45
N VAL A 288 8.91 -17.44 6.47
CA VAL A 288 9.73 -17.48 5.25
C VAL A 288 9.32 -18.62 4.32
N GLU A 289 9.02 -19.80 4.88
CA GLU A 289 8.49 -20.93 4.10
C GLU A 289 7.15 -20.62 3.42
N ALA A 290 6.33 -19.76 4.01
CA ALA A 290 5.05 -19.34 3.44
C ALA A 290 5.19 -18.25 2.37
N THR A 291 6.31 -17.53 2.35
CA THR A 291 6.57 -16.39 1.44
C THR A 291 7.91 -16.54 0.71
N PRO A 292 8.13 -17.60 -0.10
CA PRO A 292 9.47 -17.97 -0.59
C PRO A 292 10.13 -16.93 -1.49
N GLU A 293 9.36 -16.08 -2.18
CA GLU A 293 9.87 -15.21 -3.24
C GLU A 293 10.00 -13.74 -2.85
N THR A 294 9.60 -13.33 -1.65
CA THR A 294 9.77 -11.95 -1.23
C THR A 294 11.23 -11.65 -0.87
N PRO A 295 11.81 -10.53 -1.33
CA PRO A 295 13.19 -10.17 -1.02
C PRO A 295 13.36 -9.57 0.38
N PHE A 296 12.27 -9.32 1.08
CA PHE A 296 12.24 -8.67 2.39
C PHE A 296 11.73 -9.59 3.48
N PHE A 297 12.07 -9.24 4.72
CA PHE A 297 11.43 -9.76 5.93
C PHE A 297 11.27 -8.62 6.93
N HIS A 298 10.05 -8.34 7.37
CA HIS A 298 9.79 -7.31 8.37
C HIS A 298 9.68 -7.93 9.76
N ALA A 299 10.64 -7.57 10.63
CA ALA A 299 10.81 -8.15 11.96
C ALA A 299 10.10 -7.33 13.07
N GLY A 300 9.28 -6.33 12.73
CA GLY A 300 8.57 -5.47 13.68
C GLY A 300 9.52 -4.81 14.67
N SER A 301 9.44 -5.23 15.93
CA SER A 301 10.34 -4.88 17.05
C SER A 301 10.18 -3.45 17.57
N ASP A 302 9.01 -2.85 17.38
CA ASP A 302 8.65 -1.55 17.96
C ASP A 302 8.14 -1.68 19.41
N GLU A 303 8.03 -0.53 20.05
CA GLU A 303 7.39 -0.33 21.36
C GLU A 303 7.82 -1.31 22.46
N SER A 304 9.07 -1.82 22.41
CA SER A 304 9.58 -2.76 23.39
C SER A 304 9.98 -2.07 24.70
N PHE A 305 9.02 -1.38 25.33
CA PHE A 305 9.25 -0.47 26.46
C PHE A 305 9.53 -1.19 27.79
N ASP A 306 9.18 -2.46 27.92
CA ASP A 306 9.44 -3.27 29.12
C ASP A 306 10.84 -3.86 29.19
N ILE A 307 11.70 -3.60 28.20
CA ILE A 307 13.11 -3.99 28.22
C ILE A 307 13.77 -3.36 29.46
N GLY A 308 14.33 -4.22 30.33
CA GLY A 308 14.96 -3.79 31.57
C GLY A 308 14.03 -3.78 32.79
N GLU A 309 12.80 -4.21 32.63
CA GLU A 309 11.87 -4.35 33.75
C GLU A 309 11.79 -5.77 34.34
N GLY A 310 12.61 -6.68 33.83
CA GLY A 310 12.60 -8.08 34.23
C GLY A 310 13.95 -8.75 34.06
N GLN A 311 14.04 -9.71 33.16
CA GLN A 311 15.19 -10.59 33.01
C GLN A 311 16.47 -9.91 32.53
N SER A 312 16.32 -8.85 31.73
CA SER A 312 17.44 -8.11 31.14
C SER A 312 18.05 -7.04 32.05
N VAL A 313 17.47 -6.79 33.25
CA VAL A 313 17.95 -5.75 34.21
C VAL A 313 19.45 -5.79 34.44
N HIS A 314 20.00 -7.00 34.72
CA HIS A 314 21.45 -7.14 35.01
C HIS A 314 22.28 -6.74 33.79
N ARG A 315 21.92 -7.26 32.62
CA ARG A 315 22.67 -6.99 31.38
C ARG A 315 22.59 -5.51 30.97
N ILE A 316 21.43 -4.87 31.18
CA ILE A 316 21.27 -3.43 30.92
C ILE A 316 22.14 -2.57 31.83
N ASN A 317 22.28 -2.95 33.11
CA ASN A 317 23.18 -2.27 34.02
C ASN A 317 24.66 -2.37 33.60
N GLU A 318 25.03 -3.40 32.83
CA GLU A 318 26.39 -3.56 32.29
C GLU A 318 26.65 -2.77 31.01
N ILE A 319 25.68 -2.79 30.05
CA ILE A 319 25.95 -2.30 28.69
C ILE A 319 24.95 -1.25 28.20
N GLY A 320 23.87 -0.96 28.94
CA GLY A 320 22.80 -0.06 28.52
C GLY A 320 21.70 -0.75 27.68
N ALA A 321 20.47 -0.21 27.76
CA ALA A 321 19.31 -0.77 27.06
C ALA A 321 19.46 -0.67 25.53
N GLY A 322 19.91 0.47 25.03
CA GLY A 322 20.12 0.69 23.59
C GLY A 322 21.13 -0.28 22.99
N ARG A 323 22.23 -0.55 23.69
CA ARG A 323 23.23 -1.51 23.23
C ARG A 323 22.68 -2.94 23.19
N LEU A 324 21.92 -3.35 24.22
CA LEU A 324 21.31 -4.66 24.27
C LEU A 324 20.28 -4.86 23.16
N PHE A 325 19.43 -3.85 22.91
CA PHE A 325 18.49 -3.83 21.79
C PHE A 325 19.24 -3.96 20.45
N ALA A 326 20.28 -3.17 20.23
CA ALA A 326 21.05 -3.20 18.99
C ALA A 326 21.72 -4.55 18.73
N GLU A 327 22.26 -5.19 19.78
CA GLU A 327 22.83 -6.57 19.69
C GLU A 327 21.76 -7.59 19.27
N TYR A 328 20.53 -7.45 19.75
CA TYR A 328 19.41 -8.30 19.37
C TYR A 328 19.00 -8.09 17.90
N ILE A 329 18.80 -6.85 17.47
CA ILE A 329 18.46 -6.51 16.09
C ILE A 329 19.56 -6.98 15.12
N ALA A 330 20.83 -6.84 15.50
CA ALA A 330 21.95 -7.36 14.70
C ALA A 330 21.91 -8.88 14.53
N LYS A 331 21.56 -9.62 15.61
CA LYS A 331 21.38 -11.08 15.53
C LYS A 331 20.20 -11.48 14.63
N LEU A 332 19.06 -10.77 14.70
CA LEU A 332 17.92 -10.99 13.81
C LEU A 332 18.34 -10.75 12.36
N ASN A 333 18.98 -9.62 12.08
CA ASN A 333 19.44 -9.30 10.74
C ASN A 333 20.42 -10.33 10.20
N GLN A 334 21.37 -10.77 11.01
CA GLN A 334 22.31 -11.82 10.64
C GLN A 334 21.59 -13.13 10.30
N TYR A 335 20.63 -13.55 11.13
CA TYR A 335 19.86 -14.76 10.88
C TYR A 335 19.07 -14.69 9.58
N ILE A 336 18.33 -13.59 9.35
CA ILE A 336 17.48 -13.39 8.18
C ILE A 336 18.33 -13.27 6.90
N SER A 337 19.39 -12.46 6.93
CA SER A 337 20.21 -12.20 5.74
C SER A 337 21.07 -13.41 5.35
N GLN A 338 21.72 -14.07 6.31
CA GLN A 338 22.61 -15.19 6.00
C GLN A 338 21.87 -16.48 5.65
N LYS A 339 20.74 -16.76 6.34
CA LYS A 339 19.99 -18.00 6.10
C LYS A 339 19.08 -17.90 4.87
N TYR A 340 18.47 -16.74 4.64
CA TYR A 340 17.42 -16.59 3.64
C TYR A 340 17.74 -15.61 2.52
N ASN A 341 18.87 -14.91 2.59
CA ASN A 341 19.27 -13.89 1.63
C ASN A 341 18.17 -12.81 1.45
N ARG A 342 17.56 -12.39 2.56
CA ARG A 342 16.53 -11.33 2.58
C ARG A 342 17.05 -10.09 3.28
N THR A 343 16.62 -8.94 2.82
CA THR A 343 16.84 -7.68 3.52
C THR A 343 15.83 -7.54 4.67
N MET A 344 16.33 -7.40 5.89
CA MET A 344 15.48 -7.17 7.06
C MET A 344 14.92 -5.75 7.06
N MET A 345 13.67 -5.61 7.45
CA MET A 345 13.00 -4.37 7.81
C MET A 345 12.65 -4.40 9.29
N TYR A 346 12.72 -3.25 9.98
CA TYR A 346 12.28 -3.12 11.37
C TYR A 346 11.86 -1.68 11.68
N TYR A 347 11.02 -1.49 12.72
CA TYR A 347 10.56 -0.18 13.13
C TYR A 347 11.65 0.62 13.86
N GLY A 348 11.68 1.94 13.62
CA GLY A 348 12.79 2.80 14.00
C GLY A 348 12.62 3.57 15.32
N ASP A 349 11.50 3.43 16.03
CA ASP A 349 11.20 4.17 17.26
C ASP A 349 12.21 3.92 18.36
N MET A 350 12.61 2.66 18.57
CA MET A 350 13.61 2.30 19.60
C MET A 350 15.00 2.89 19.31
N ILE A 351 15.35 3.11 18.03
CA ILE A 351 16.60 3.81 17.65
C ILE A 351 16.58 5.25 18.16
N LEU A 352 15.43 5.92 18.00
CA LEU A 352 15.27 7.32 18.38
C LEU A 352 15.28 7.52 19.90
N HIS A 353 14.82 6.50 20.64
CA HIS A 353 14.87 6.50 22.11
C HIS A 353 16.28 6.21 22.65
N HIS A 354 17.10 5.46 21.89
CA HIS A 354 18.43 5.01 22.31
C HIS A 354 19.52 5.39 21.28
N PRO A 355 19.88 6.67 21.13
CA PRO A 355 20.84 7.11 20.12
C PRO A 355 22.25 6.53 20.31
N ASP A 356 22.59 6.04 21.50
CA ASP A 356 23.81 5.32 21.81
C ASP A 356 23.89 3.90 21.18
N SER A 357 22.74 3.37 20.71
CA SER A 357 22.66 2.07 20.04
C SER A 357 23.13 2.10 18.58
N LEU A 358 23.19 3.24 17.96
CA LEU A 358 23.35 3.42 16.51
C LEU A 358 24.57 2.71 15.90
N GLU A 359 25.69 2.61 16.63
CA GLU A 359 26.92 1.97 16.10
C GLU A 359 26.78 0.47 15.86
N ALA A 360 25.96 -0.23 16.67
CA ALA A 360 25.81 -1.68 16.63
C ALA A 360 24.69 -2.17 15.71
N LEU A 361 23.86 -1.26 15.20
CA LEU A 361 22.73 -1.61 14.31
C LEU A 361 23.19 -1.88 12.86
N PRO A 362 22.55 -2.83 12.16
CA PRO A 362 22.90 -3.19 10.79
C PRO A 362 22.51 -2.08 9.79
N ARG A 363 23.49 -1.55 9.08
CA ARG A 363 23.32 -0.42 8.14
C ARG A 363 22.61 -0.80 6.84
N GLU A 364 22.69 -2.06 6.45
CA GLU A 364 22.05 -2.63 5.26
C GLU A 364 20.56 -2.89 5.46
N ALA A 365 20.08 -3.01 6.70
CA ALA A 365 18.67 -3.18 6.99
C ALA A 365 17.85 -1.92 6.65
N ILE A 366 16.56 -2.12 6.44
CA ILE A 366 15.62 -1.03 6.17
C ILE A 366 15.00 -0.60 7.50
N VAL A 367 15.15 0.68 7.82
CA VAL A 367 14.51 1.30 8.98
C VAL A 367 13.16 1.88 8.55
N VAL A 368 12.09 1.49 9.23
CA VAL A 368 10.75 2.03 9.02
C VAL A 368 10.50 3.11 10.07
N ASP A 369 10.55 4.36 9.64
CA ASP A 369 10.34 5.56 10.47
C ASP A 369 8.84 5.90 10.47
N TRP A 370 8.15 5.67 11.59
CA TRP A 370 6.71 5.86 11.68
C TRP A 370 6.32 7.06 12.56
N HIS A 371 5.39 7.87 12.06
CA HIS A 371 4.78 8.98 12.78
C HIS A 371 3.36 9.21 12.29
N TYR A 372 2.39 9.29 13.21
CA TYR A 372 0.97 9.41 12.89
C TYR A 372 0.36 10.77 13.21
N HIS A 373 1.10 11.65 13.89
CA HIS A 373 0.64 13.02 14.15
C HIS A 373 0.83 13.93 12.93
N VAL A 374 0.00 14.95 12.80
CA VAL A 374 0.13 15.94 11.75
C VAL A 374 1.24 16.93 12.10
N ALA A 375 2.26 17.01 11.28
CA ALA A 375 3.36 17.99 11.38
C ALA A 375 3.76 18.48 9.99
N GLU A 376 4.44 19.59 9.91
CA GLU A 376 5.02 20.10 8.66
C GLU A 376 6.37 19.44 8.34
N ASP A 377 7.10 19.02 9.37
CA ASP A 377 8.42 18.36 9.28
C ASP A 377 8.50 17.16 10.25
N TYR A 378 9.29 16.17 9.86
CA TYR A 378 9.57 14.95 10.63
C TYR A 378 11.11 14.77 10.68
N PRO A 379 11.77 15.35 11.67
CA PRO A 379 13.24 15.37 11.73
C PRO A 379 13.87 14.00 11.99
N SER A 380 13.10 13.00 12.40
CA SER A 380 13.52 11.61 12.63
C SER A 380 14.16 11.00 11.38
N THR A 381 13.52 11.11 10.24
CA THR A 381 14.02 10.58 8.96
C THR A 381 15.43 11.09 8.67
N ARG A 382 15.64 12.41 8.78
CA ARG A 382 16.97 13.02 8.57
C ARG A 382 17.98 12.50 9.59
N LYS A 383 17.63 12.46 10.87
CA LYS A 383 18.53 11.98 11.94
C LYS A 383 18.96 10.52 11.70
N ILE A 384 18.04 9.65 11.31
CA ILE A 384 18.34 8.26 10.99
C ILE A 384 19.32 8.18 9.81
N MET A 385 19.06 8.95 8.74
CA MET A 385 19.94 8.96 7.56
C MET A 385 21.32 9.56 7.84
N GLU A 386 21.41 10.68 8.60
CA GLU A 386 22.67 11.29 9.05
C GLU A 386 23.47 10.36 9.96
N ALA A 387 22.79 9.49 10.72
CA ALA A 387 23.42 8.43 11.51
C ALA A 387 23.94 7.26 10.64
N GLY A 388 23.81 7.32 9.30
CA GLY A 388 24.39 6.38 8.35
C GLY A 388 23.49 5.20 7.98
N PHE A 389 22.16 5.34 8.11
CA PHE A 389 21.19 4.35 7.61
C PHE A 389 20.63 4.83 6.27
N PRO A 390 21.11 4.32 5.13
CA PRO A 390 20.70 4.82 3.82
C PRO A 390 19.33 4.32 3.38
N ASN A 391 18.83 3.23 3.99
CA ASN A 391 17.60 2.58 3.61
C ASN A 391 16.49 2.93 4.61
N VAL A 392 15.81 4.05 4.40
CA VAL A 392 14.69 4.48 5.25
C VAL A 392 13.39 4.43 4.46
N ILE A 393 12.35 3.90 5.07
CA ILE A 393 10.96 3.96 4.61
C ILE A 393 10.20 4.84 5.61
N VAL A 394 9.49 5.87 5.13
CA VAL A 394 8.60 6.67 5.97
C VAL A 394 7.24 5.99 6.10
N SER A 395 6.67 5.98 7.31
CA SER A 395 5.41 5.30 7.58
C SER A 395 4.39 6.24 8.24
N PRO A 396 3.60 6.98 7.45
CA PRO A 396 2.44 7.72 7.94
C PRO A 396 1.27 6.78 8.27
N GLY A 397 0.25 7.29 8.97
CA GLY A 397 -0.98 6.56 9.28
C GLY A 397 -2.22 7.24 8.71
N ILE A 398 -3.23 6.44 8.37
CA ILE A 398 -4.53 6.96 7.86
C ILE A 398 -5.53 7.31 8.96
N GLN A 399 -5.16 7.15 10.24
CA GLN A 399 -5.99 7.50 11.40
C GLN A 399 -7.34 6.76 11.46
N ASN A 400 -7.32 5.44 11.26
CA ASN A 400 -8.52 4.60 11.28
C ASN A 400 -8.79 3.90 12.62
N TRP A 401 -7.81 3.85 13.52
CA TRP A 401 -7.93 3.17 14.82
C TRP A 401 -8.84 3.93 15.81
N ALA A 402 -9.54 3.19 16.64
CA ALA A 402 -10.50 3.70 17.64
C ALA A 402 -11.57 4.64 17.03
N ARG A 403 -12.03 4.36 15.80
CA ARG A 403 -12.98 5.19 15.05
C ARG A 403 -13.92 4.35 14.20
N PHE A 404 -15.10 4.87 13.91
CA PHE A 404 -16.02 4.27 12.93
C PHE A 404 -15.52 4.41 11.49
N TYR A 405 -14.92 5.55 11.20
CA TYR A 405 -14.42 5.91 9.88
C TYR A 405 -13.07 6.61 10.05
N PRO A 406 -12.11 6.40 9.16
CA PRO A 406 -10.81 7.06 9.28
C PRO A 406 -10.94 8.58 9.39
N ASP A 407 -10.20 9.21 10.30
CA ASP A 407 -10.09 10.67 10.33
C ASP A 407 -9.18 11.15 9.20
N PHE A 408 -9.74 11.30 8.03
CA PHE A 408 -8.98 11.72 6.84
C PHE A 408 -8.50 13.18 6.91
N ARG A 409 -9.01 13.99 7.84
CA ARG A 409 -8.45 15.32 8.10
C ARG A 409 -7.00 15.21 8.56
N SER A 410 -6.77 14.38 9.58
CA SER A 410 -5.44 14.14 10.14
C SER A 410 -4.65 13.15 9.27
N GLY A 411 -5.27 12.05 8.87
CA GLY A 411 -4.60 10.98 8.12
C GLY A 411 -4.05 11.44 6.77
N LEU A 412 -4.84 12.09 5.92
CA LEU A 412 -4.36 12.56 4.63
C LEU A 412 -3.34 13.70 4.75
N ALA A 413 -3.46 14.54 5.78
CA ALA A 413 -2.45 15.57 6.07
C ALA A 413 -1.13 14.94 6.51
N ASN A 414 -1.17 13.93 7.41
CA ASN A 414 0.01 13.19 7.82
C ASN A 414 0.67 12.47 6.63
N VAL A 415 -0.10 11.71 5.82
CA VAL A 415 0.41 11.06 4.60
C VAL A 415 1.12 12.07 3.68
N ARG A 416 0.45 13.17 3.33
CA ARG A 416 1.03 14.17 2.43
C ARG A 416 2.33 14.76 2.98
N ASN A 417 2.32 15.19 4.24
CA ASN A 417 3.44 15.91 4.82
C ASN A 417 4.63 14.97 5.07
N PHE A 418 4.38 13.75 5.55
CA PHE A 418 5.47 12.81 5.83
C PHE A 418 6.09 12.23 4.56
N VAL A 419 5.28 11.92 3.54
CA VAL A 419 5.81 11.52 2.22
C VAL A 419 6.63 12.64 1.58
N LYS A 420 6.22 13.91 1.74
CA LYS A 420 7.01 15.06 1.30
C LYS A 420 8.37 15.10 1.96
N VAL A 421 8.43 14.88 3.28
CA VAL A 421 9.70 14.77 4.01
C VAL A 421 10.51 13.59 3.48
N GLY A 422 9.90 12.41 3.32
CA GLY A 422 10.56 11.23 2.76
C GLY A 422 11.19 11.49 1.39
N LYS A 423 10.48 12.15 0.48
CA LYS A 423 11.02 12.54 -0.84
C LYS A 423 12.20 13.51 -0.72
N ARG A 424 12.08 14.53 0.15
CA ARG A 424 13.15 15.52 0.39
C ARG A 424 14.41 14.87 0.93
N GLU A 425 14.27 14.00 1.91
CA GLU A 425 15.36 13.27 2.56
C GLU A 425 15.83 12.04 1.77
N LYS A 426 15.20 11.73 0.61
CA LYS A 426 15.54 10.59 -0.27
C LYS A 426 15.31 9.23 0.38
N ALA A 427 14.28 9.12 1.21
CA ALA A 427 13.79 7.82 1.66
C ALA A 427 13.47 6.90 0.47
N ILE A 428 13.76 5.61 0.59
CA ILE A 428 13.60 4.65 -0.51
C ILE A 428 12.13 4.31 -0.80
N GLY A 429 11.21 4.67 0.11
CA GLY A 429 9.80 4.38 -0.04
C GLY A 429 8.94 4.95 1.08
N CYS A 430 7.65 4.65 0.96
CA CYS A 430 6.64 4.91 1.96
C CYS A 430 5.78 3.65 2.16
N VAL A 431 5.45 3.33 3.41
CA VAL A 431 4.46 2.32 3.77
C VAL A 431 3.45 2.97 4.69
N THR A 432 2.24 3.19 4.20
CA THR A 432 1.18 3.83 4.98
C THR A 432 0.46 2.81 5.86
N SER A 433 0.38 3.10 7.16
CA SER A 433 -0.19 2.19 8.15
C SER A 433 -1.68 2.42 8.38
N ALA A 434 -2.40 1.32 8.55
CA ALA A 434 -3.75 1.24 9.08
C ALA A 434 -3.74 0.30 10.28
N TRP A 435 -4.20 0.79 11.45
CA TRP A 435 -4.19 0.03 12.68
C TRP A 435 -5.59 -0.37 13.12
N GLY A 436 -5.71 -1.52 13.74
CA GLY A 436 -6.95 -2.05 14.29
C GLY A 436 -7.04 -1.98 15.81
N ASP A 437 -6.32 -1.04 16.44
CA ASP A 437 -6.31 -0.88 17.89
C ASP A 437 -7.73 -0.83 18.46
N HIS A 438 -7.92 -1.44 19.62
CA HIS A 438 -9.19 -1.52 20.34
C HIS A 438 -10.30 -2.35 19.66
N GLY A 439 -9.97 -3.19 18.65
CA GLY A 439 -10.91 -4.15 18.09
C GLY A 439 -11.31 -3.88 16.65
N ALA A 440 -10.60 -2.98 15.96
CA ALA A 440 -10.80 -2.69 14.53
C ALA A 440 -12.26 -2.30 14.18
N GLU A 441 -12.77 -1.27 14.83
CA GLU A 441 -14.15 -0.77 14.65
C GLU A 441 -14.40 -0.19 13.25
N SER A 442 -13.33 0.35 12.61
CA SER A 442 -13.39 0.83 11.23
C SER A 442 -13.31 -0.36 10.26
N LEU A 443 -14.25 -0.44 9.34
CA LEU A 443 -14.19 -1.44 8.28
C LEU A 443 -13.02 -1.17 7.34
N ARG A 444 -12.36 -2.23 6.86
CA ARG A 444 -11.20 -2.13 5.96
C ARG A 444 -11.50 -1.36 4.69
N GLU A 445 -12.68 -1.51 4.13
CA GLU A 445 -13.12 -0.83 2.92
C GLU A 445 -13.15 0.70 3.09
N CYS A 446 -13.34 1.19 4.31
CA CYS A 446 -13.28 2.61 4.62
C CYS A 446 -11.87 3.19 4.47
N ASN A 447 -10.83 2.34 4.48
CA ASN A 447 -9.43 2.76 4.36
C ASN A 447 -9.00 3.06 2.91
N ILE A 448 -9.74 2.58 1.90
CA ILE A 448 -9.33 2.59 0.48
C ILE A 448 -9.06 4.00 -0.03
N LEU A 449 -9.84 5.01 0.37
CA LEU A 449 -9.57 6.39 0.01
C LEU A 449 -8.17 6.84 0.49
N GLY A 450 -7.84 6.51 1.74
CA GLY A 450 -6.52 6.80 2.32
C GLY A 450 -5.38 6.08 1.58
N TYR A 451 -5.59 4.83 1.21
CA TYR A 451 -4.62 4.04 0.45
C TYR A 451 -4.40 4.58 -0.97
N ALA A 452 -5.49 4.91 -1.68
CA ALA A 452 -5.43 5.52 -3.00
C ALA A 452 -4.75 6.90 -2.97
N TYR A 453 -5.00 7.70 -1.92
CA TYR A 453 -4.32 8.97 -1.71
C TYR A 453 -2.83 8.79 -1.47
N SER A 454 -2.45 7.85 -0.60
CA SER A 454 -1.04 7.51 -0.36
C SER A 454 -0.34 7.08 -1.67
N ALA A 455 -0.98 6.23 -2.48
CA ALA A 455 -0.48 5.83 -3.79
C ALA A 455 -0.20 7.05 -4.69
N ALA A 456 -1.15 8.00 -4.73
CA ALA A 456 -1.01 9.22 -5.51
C ALA A 456 0.16 10.06 -5.01
N ILE A 457 0.22 10.36 -3.71
CA ILE A 457 1.28 11.20 -3.12
C ILE A 457 2.66 10.56 -3.29
N CYS A 458 2.79 9.24 -3.16
CA CYS A 458 4.07 8.54 -3.35
C CYS A 458 4.53 8.49 -4.82
N TRP A 459 3.58 8.49 -5.76
CA TRP A 459 3.86 8.41 -7.19
C TRP A 459 4.12 9.79 -7.82
N GLU A 460 3.26 10.75 -7.52
CA GLU A 460 3.19 12.05 -8.19
C GLU A 460 4.34 12.98 -7.76
N LYS A 461 4.78 13.83 -8.69
CA LYS A 461 5.77 14.87 -8.41
C LYS A 461 5.19 15.99 -7.53
N ASN A 462 3.94 16.34 -7.77
CA ASN A 462 3.24 17.41 -7.07
C ASN A 462 2.38 16.84 -5.94
N GLU A 463 2.30 17.57 -4.85
CA GLU A 463 1.52 17.20 -3.67
C GLU A 463 0.10 17.73 -3.80
N GLU A 464 -0.82 16.89 -4.28
CA GLU A 464 -2.21 17.31 -4.41
C GLU A 464 -2.90 17.35 -3.05
N LYS A 465 -3.77 18.35 -2.86
CA LYS A 465 -4.62 18.43 -1.68
C LYS A 465 -5.83 17.49 -1.82
N PRO A 466 -6.39 17.00 -0.70
CA PRO A 466 -7.52 16.07 -0.71
C PRO A 466 -8.73 16.55 -1.55
N GLU A 467 -9.02 17.83 -1.56
CA GLU A 467 -10.16 18.39 -2.27
C GLU A 467 -10.08 18.19 -3.80
N GLY A 468 -8.88 18.22 -4.36
CA GLY A 468 -8.64 17.91 -5.78
C GLY A 468 -8.62 16.41 -6.06
N PHE A 469 -8.22 15.61 -5.08
CA PHE A 469 -8.09 14.17 -5.19
C PHE A 469 -9.44 13.43 -5.13
N ILE A 470 -10.34 13.80 -4.21
CA ILE A 470 -11.62 13.09 -3.98
C ILE A 470 -12.45 12.90 -5.27
N PRO A 471 -12.63 13.88 -6.17
CA PRO A 471 -13.34 13.65 -7.44
C PRO A 471 -12.68 12.59 -8.33
N ARG A 472 -11.34 12.50 -8.35
CA ARG A 472 -10.60 11.46 -9.11
C ARG A 472 -10.80 10.09 -8.48
N TYR A 473 -10.79 10.01 -7.14
CA TYR A 473 -11.08 8.80 -6.40
C TYR A 473 -12.50 8.30 -6.69
N VAL A 474 -13.51 9.16 -6.61
CA VAL A 474 -14.91 8.84 -6.93
C VAL A 474 -15.03 8.25 -8.35
N ALA A 475 -14.36 8.84 -9.32
CA ALA A 475 -14.38 8.35 -10.69
C ALA A 475 -13.76 6.94 -10.84
N ASN A 476 -12.67 6.67 -10.11
CA ASN A 476 -11.94 5.42 -10.23
C ASN A 476 -12.52 4.31 -9.36
N TYR A 477 -12.83 4.59 -8.11
CA TYR A 477 -13.32 3.60 -7.15
C TYR A 477 -14.79 3.24 -7.42
N TYR A 478 -15.66 4.24 -7.46
CA TYR A 478 -17.09 4.02 -7.70
C TYR A 478 -17.46 3.89 -9.18
N GLY A 479 -16.59 4.31 -10.12
CA GLY A 479 -16.89 4.30 -11.55
C GLY A 479 -17.99 5.31 -11.95
N VAL A 480 -18.17 6.38 -11.19
CA VAL A 480 -19.20 7.40 -11.36
C VAL A 480 -18.60 8.72 -11.82
N ASP A 481 -19.22 9.36 -12.83
CA ASP A 481 -18.78 10.67 -13.31
C ASP A 481 -18.90 11.71 -12.17
N PRO A 482 -17.78 12.30 -11.69
CA PRO A 482 -17.78 13.20 -10.55
C PRO A 482 -18.55 14.51 -10.80
N ASP A 483 -18.79 14.87 -12.06
CA ASP A 483 -19.59 16.02 -12.43
C ASP A 483 -21.12 15.73 -12.42
N SER A 484 -21.52 14.45 -12.33
CA SER A 484 -22.92 14.03 -12.20
C SER A 484 -23.47 14.35 -10.79
N ALA A 485 -24.80 14.25 -10.64
CA ALA A 485 -25.45 14.42 -9.33
C ALA A 485 -24.97 13.37 -8.33
N ASP A 486 -24.90 12.10 -8.74
CA ASP A 486 -24.45 10.98 -7.90
C ASP A 486 -22.96 11.11 -7.55
N GLY A 487 -22.12 11.52 -8.52
CA GLY A 487 -20.69 11.74 -8.28
C GLY A 487 -20.42 12.86 -7.28
N LYS A 488 -21.17 13.95 -7.33
CA LYS A 488 -21.09 15.03 -6.35
C LYS A 488 -21.54 14.59 -4.96
N LEU A 489 -22.61 13.79 -4.89
CA LEU A 489 -23.10 13.24 -3.64
C LEU A 489 -22.07 12.29 -3.01
N LEU A 490 -21.44 11.40 -3.80
CA LEU A 490 -20.39 10.52 -3.33
C LEU A 490 -19.15 11.31 -2.83
N ALA A 491 -18.73 12.33 -3.56
CA ALA A 491 -17.61 13.19 -3.14
C ALA A 491 -17.93 13.95 -1.84
N GLU A 492 -19.17 14.41 -1.68
CA GLU A 492 -19.63 15.02 -0.45
C GLU A 492 -19.68 14.04 0.71
N LEU A 493 -20.14 12.79 0.47
CA LEU A 493 -20.19 11.73 1.46
C LEU A 493 -18.80 11.38 1.96
N GLU A 494 -17.84 11.12 1.08
CA GLU A 494 -16.45 10.84 1.43
C GLU A 494 -15.84 11.98 2.26
N THR A 495 -16.09 13.22 1.85
CA THR A 495 -15.62 14.38 2.59
C THR A 495 -16.25 14.45 3.99
N LYS A 496 -17.56 14.26 4.11
CA LYS A 496 -18.26 14.35 5.40
C LYS A 496 -17.87 13.22 6.35
N LEU A 497 -17.79 11.99 5.86
CA LEU A 497 -17.39 10.83 6.65
C LEU A 497 -15.94 10.96 7.15
N GLY A 498 -15.02 11.32 6.25
CA GLY A 498 -13.61 11.48 6.58
C GLY A 498 -13.27 12.69 7.45
N PHE A 499 -14.24 13.56 7.73
CA PHE A 499 -14.08 14.76 8.57
C PHE A 499 -15.12 14.84 9.70
N LEU A 500 -15.61 13.68 10.15
CA LEU A 500 -16.52 13.61 11.29
C LEU A 500 -15.90 14.26 12.53
N PRO A 501 -16.71 14.98 13.35
CA PRO A 501 -16.23 15.50 14.63
C PRO A 501 -15.84 14.36 15.58
N GLU A 502 -14.78 14.54 16.34
CA GLU A 502 -14.25 13.56 17.28
C GLU A 502 -15.32 12.89 18.18
N PRO A 503 -16.26 13.61 18.85
CA PRO A 503 -17.24 12.95 19.69
C PRO A 503 -18.12 11.92 18.98
N ILE A 504 -18.37 12.12 17.68
CA ILE A 504 -19.19 11.20 16.87
C ILE A 504 -18.31 10.06 16.34
N ASN A 505 -17.13 10.37 15.85
CA ASN A 505 -16.25 9.39 15.21
C ASN A 505 -15.66 8.39 16.21
N THR A 506 -15.46 8.79 17.46
CA THR A 506 -14.95 7.94 18.55
C THR A 506 -16.06 7.32 19.42
N LEU A 507 -17.33 7.51 19.07
CA LEU A 507 -18.46 6.96 19.82
C LEU A 507 -18.43 5.43 20.00
N PRO A 508 -17.91 4.61 19.05
CA PRO A 508 -17.82 3.17 19.27
C PRO A 508 -16.98 2.80 20.47
N TYR A 509 -15.94 3.55 20.76
CA TYR A 509 -15.01 3.24 21.85
C TYR A 509 -15.73 3.11 23.22
N PRO A 510 -16.50 4.10 23.70
CA PRO A 510 -17.28 3.93 24.92
C PRO A 510 -18.34 2.83 24.84
N LEU A 511 -18.99 2.65 23.69
CA LEU A 511 -20.07 1.68 23.53
C LEU A 511 -19.60 0.21 23.61
N PHE A 512 -18.39 -0.07 23.15
CA PHE A 512 -17.90 -1.43 23.04
C PHE A 512 -16.83 -1.79 24.08
N HIS A 513 -16.14 -0.81 24.63
CA HIS A 513 -14.98 -1.01 25.52
C HIS A 513 -15.19 -0.57 26.96
N GLU A 514 -16.11 0.35 27.23
CA GLU A 514 -16.45 0.72 28.58
C GLU A 514 -17.78 0.05 29.02
N ALA A 515 -17.66 -1.00 29.84
CA ALA A 515 -18.83 -1.47 30.57
C ALA A 515 -19.37 -0.29 31.44
N PRO A 516 -20.67 0.03 31.39
CA PRO A 516 -21.21 1.02 32.27
C PRO A 516 -20.89 0.60 33.72
N LYS A 517 -20.17 1.46 34.45
CA LYS A 517 -20.01 1.30 35.88
C LYS A 517 -21.43 1.41 36.47
N ILE A 518 -22.01 0.28 36.79
CA ILE A 518 -23.23 0.22 37.56
C ILE A 518 -22.78 0.56 38.98
N GLU A 519 -23.01 1.81 39.42
CA GLU A 519 -22.90 2.21 40.83
C GLU A 519 -24.01 1.57 41.67
#